data_4486f73f1f8523907da881a5e03818ea
#
_entry.id   4486f73f1f8523907da881a5e03818ea
#
_cell.length_a   1.000
_cell.length_b   1.000
_cell.length_c   1.000
_cell.angle_alpha   90.00
_cell.angle_beta   90.00
_cell.angle_gamma   90.00
#
_symmetry.space_group_name_H-M   'P 1'
#
loop_
_entity.id
_entity.type
_entity.pdbx_description
1 polymer ?
#
loop_
_entity_poly.entity_id
_entity_poly.type
_entity_poly.pdbx_seq_one_letter_code
_entity_poly.pdbx_strand_id
1 'polypeptide(L)'
;MSTSSLKNRALNGVFWSAIDRFSSQGISFLISIVIARLLTPHDYGLVAMVGIFISIAQAFIDSGLSSAIVRKKDRTTVDLSTAFYANIIIGVLCYAILYLAAPYIARFYQEDELCSIVRIMGIIFFLFSFSNIQQAVLSINIDFKTKAKISLLSVIVSGTLGIISAYSGLGVWALVIQQTVYALLRTILLWIFVNWRPIGIFSWKAFCSLFSFGSKMLLTGLLNSIFNNLYSIVIGKTFSASSLGYYSRAEQFAQFPSSNMTNIVKGVTFPTMALIQDEKERLKANFYKIHRVMTFIIFPLIVGLASVASPLILLLLSKKWIYSAKLLQIICLALMWYPVYTQNLNFLEVKGYGGYILKSETISKIVSMTVLVILIPMGLEAICWGQM
;
A
#
# COMPACT_ATOMS: atom_id res chain seq x y z
N MET A 1 22.84 -26.44 5.83
CA MET A 1 22.81 -25.71 4.54
C MET A 1 24.05 -24.84 4.46
N SER A 2 24.82 -24.90 3.35
CA SER A 2 26.05 -24.09 3.20
C SER A 2 25.68 -22.58 3.08
N THR A 3 26.49 -21.72 3.67
CA THR A 3 26.30 -20.25 3.65
C THR A 3 26.24 -19.67 2.22
N SER A 4 26.93 -20.31 1.26
CA SER A 4 26.90 -19.97 -0.17
C SER A 4 25.53 -20.21 -0.82
N SER A 5 24.81 -21.27 -0.44
CA SER A 5 23.44 -21.57 -0.92
C SER A 5 22.41 -20.56 -0.43
N LEU A 6 22.52 -20.10 0.81
CA LEU A 6 21.65 -19.07 1.37
C LEU A 6 21.89 -17.71 0.72
N LYS A 7 23.15 -17.33 0.46
CA LYS A 7 23.50 -16.08 -0.22
C LYS A 7 22.93 -16.03 -1.64
N ASN A 8 23.07 -17.09 -2.41
CA ASN A 8 22.55 -17.17 -3.78
C ASN A 8 21.01 -17.14 -3.80
N ARG A 9 20.33 -17.82 -2.86
CA ARG A 9 18.88 -17.75 -2.71
C ARG A 9 18.40 -16.34 -2.35
N ALA A 10 19.10 -15.67 -1.43
CA ALA A 10 18.77 -14.30 -1.05
C ALA A 10 18.96 -13.33 -2.22
N LEU A 11 20.07 -13.42 -2.97
CA LEU A 11 20.31 -12.58 -4.16
C LEU A 11 19.24 -12.79 -5.24
N ASN A 12 18.94 -14.05 -5.57
CA ASN A 12 17.86 -14.38 -6.50
C ASN A 12 16.51 -13.92 -5.98
N GLY A 13 16.26 -14.00 -4.67
CA GLY A 13 15.05 -13.49 -4.04
C GLY A 13 14.90 -11.99 -4.19
N VAL A 14 15.97 -11.21 -3.97
CA VAL A 14 15.97 -9.75 -4.18
C VAL A 14 15.71 -9.41 -5.65
N PHE A 15 16.36 -10.10 -6.59
CA PHE A 15 16.16 -9.90 -8.02
C PHE A 15 14.70 -10.15 -8.44
N TRP A 16 14.13 -11.29 -8.05
CA TRP A 16 12.73 -11.61 -8.36
C TRP A 16 11.74 -10.68 -7.66
N SER A 17 12.03 -10.24 -6.42
CA SER A 17 11.23 -9.25 -5.72
C SER A 17 11.24 -7.88 -6.41
N ALA A 18 12.39 -7.48 -6.96
CA ALA A 18 12.48 -6.28 -7.77
C ALA A 18 11.69 -6.42 -9.08
N ILE A 19 11.84 -7.54 -9.81
CA ILE A 19 11.04 -7.82 -11.02
C ILE A 19 9.54 -7.79 -10.70
N ASP A 20 9.09 -8.50 -9.64
CA ASP A 20 7.68 -8.48 -9.21
C ASP A 20 7.20 -7.05 -9.02
N ARG A 21 7.93 -6.27 -8.25
CA ARG A 21 7.54 -4.90 -7.92
C ARG A 21 7.48 -3.99 -9.16
N PHE A 22 8.52 -3.99 -9.98
CA PHE A 22 8.57 -3.13 -11.16
C PHE A 22 7.58 -3.56 -12.24
N SER A 23 7.51 -4.86 -12.54
CA SER A 23 6.62 -5.35 -13.58
C SER A 23 5.15 -5.24 -13.16
N SER A 24 4.78 -5.69 -11.96
CA SER A 24 3.39 -5.63 -11.49
C SER A 24 2.92 -4.19 -11.31
N GLN A 25 3.74 -3.32 -10.70
CA GLN A 25 3.38 -1.91 -10.53
C GLN A 25 3.39 -1.15 -11.85
N GLY A 26 4.36 -1.41 -12.74
CA GLY A 26 4.44 -0.78 -14.05
C GLY A 26 3.22 -1.14 -14.91
N ILE A 27 2.89 -2.43 -15.01
CA ILE A 27 1.70 -2.89 -15.76
C ILE A 27 0.42 -2.34 -15.14
N SER A 28 0.29 -2.40 -13.80
CA SER A 28 -0.87 -1.83 -13.09
C SER A 28 -1.01 -0.33 -13.36
N PHE A 29 0.10 0.41 -13.40
CA PHE A 29 0.11 1.84 -13.71
C PHE A 29 -0.35 2.10 -15.16
N LEU A 30 0.15 1.34 -16.14
CA LEU A 30 -0.28 1.45 -17.54
C LEU A 30 -1.77 1.14 -17.70
N ILE A 31 -2.26 0.06 -17.09
CA ILE A 31 -3.69 -0.28 -17.07
C ILE A 31 -4.50 0.85 -16.45
N SER A 32 -4.02 1.42 -15.36
CA SER A 32 -4.72 2.53 -14.66
C SER A 32 -4.83 3.79 -15.52
N ILE A 33 -3.85 4.06 -16.41
CA ILE A 33 -3.90 5.15 -17.38
C ILE A 33 -5.00 4.90 -18.42
N VAL A 34 -5.07 3.67 -18.96
CA VAL A 34 -6.08 3.32 -19.98
C VAL A 34 -7.48 3.46 -19.37
N ILE A 35 -7.70 2.90 -18.19
CA ILE A 35 -9.00 2.98 -17.51
C ILE A 35 -9.35 4.42 -17.16
N ALA A 36 -8.40 5.23 -16.70
CA ALA A 36 -8.64 6.63 -16.35
C ALA A 36 -9.02 7.50 -17.56
N ARG A 37 -8.59 7.15 -18.76
CA ARG A 37 -9.06 7.81 -20.00
C ARG A 37 -10.54 7.58 -20.27
N LEU A 38 -11.06 6.42 -19.89
CA LEU A 38 -12.45 6.03 -20.13
C LEU A 38 -13.36 6.53 -19.03
N LEU A 39 -12.93 6.44 -17.78
CA LEU A 39 -13.71 6.79 -16.60
C LEU A 39 -13.61 8.27 -16.23
N THR A 40 -14.45 8.69 -15.27
CA THR A 40 -14.51 10.06 -14.75
C THR A 40 -13.73 10.19 -13.44
N PRO A 41 -13.35 11.41 -13.03
CA PRO A 41 -12.82 11.67 -11.70
C PRO A 41 -13.76 11.25 -10.57
N HIS A 42 -15.08 11.33 -10.78
CA HIS A 42 -16.08 10.88 -9.83
C HIS A 42 -15.98 9.36 -9.58
N ASP A 43 -15.89 8.54 -10.64
CA ASP A 43 -15.75 7.09 -10.52
C ASP A 43 -14.52 6.71 -9.68
N TYR A 44 -13.40 7.38 -9.93
CA TYR A 44 -12.18 7.16 -9.17
C TYR A 44 -12.30 7.65 -7.72
N GLY A 45 -13.03 8.71 -7.49
CA GLY A 45 -13.32 9.24 -6.15
C GLY A 45 -14.12 8.25 -5.32
N LEU A 46 -15.17 7.65 -5.89
CA LEU A 46 -15.97 6.63 -5.22
C LEU A 46 -15.12 5.43 -4.78
N VAL A 47 -14.27 4.93 -5.68
CA VAL A 47 -13.38 3.82 -5.35
C VAL A 47 -12.31 4.23 -4.31
N ALA A 48 -11.81 5.46 -4.37
CA ALA A 48 -10.88 5.98 -3.37
C ALA A 48 -11.51 6.08 -1.97
N MET A 49 -12.80 6.50 -1.88
CA MET A 49 -13.55 6.50 -0.61
C MET A 49 -13.65 5.09 -0.01
N VAL A 50 -13.94 4.08 -0.83
CA VAL A 50 -14.00 2.68 -0.39
C VAL A 50 -12.61 2.16 -0.03
N GLY A 51 -11.59 2.55 -0.79
CA GLY A 51 -10.19 2.16 -0.59
C GLY A 51 -9.66 2.43 0.83
N ILE A 52 -10.17 3.48 1.47
CA ILE A 52 -9.85 3.83 2.86
C ILE A 52 -10.27 2.69 3.81
N PHE A 53 -11.51 2.24 3.70
CA PHE A 53 -12.05 1.15 4.53
C PHE A 53 -11.37 -0.17 4.21
N ILE A 54 -11.04 -0.41 2.92
CA ILE A 54 -10.25 -1.58 2.49
C ILE A 54 -8.87 -1.57 3.16
N SER A 55 -8.18 -0.43 3.20
CA SER A 55 -6.85 -0.35 3.80
C SER A 55 -6.87 -0.59 5.32
N ILE A 56 -7.90 -0.12 6.01
CA ILE A 56 -8.11 -0.37 7.45
C ILE A 56 -8.38 -1.85 7.71
N ALA A 57 -9.28 -2.46 6.96
CA ALA A 57 -9.60 -3.87 7.13
C ALA A 57 -8.43 -4.78 6.69
N GLN A 58 -7.64 -4.37 5.70
CA GLN A 58 -6.40 -5.06 5.34
C GLN A 58 -5.42 -5.10 6.52
N ALA A 59 -5.31 -4.01 7.29
CA ALA A 59 -4.48 -3.99 8.49
C ALA A 59 -4.95 -5.02 9.54
N PHE A 60 -6.26 -5.28 9.65
CA PHE A 60 -6.80 -6.35 10.50
C PHE A 60 -6.46 -7.75 9.96
N ILE A 61 -6.56 -7.99 8.66
CA ILE A 61 -6.25 -9.28 8.03
C ILE A 61 -4.75 -9.55 8.10
N ASP A 62 -3.93 -8.54 7.81
CA ASP A 62 -2.48 -8.62 7.96
C ASP A 62 -2.06 -8.74 9.44
N SER A 63 -2.94 -8.42 10.35
CA SER A 63 -3.02 -8.52 11.83
C SER A 63 -1.76 -8.96 12.58
N GLY A 64 -0.60 -8.85 11.97
CA GLY A 64 0.65 -9.35 12.53
C GLY A 64 0.73 -10.88 12.68
N LEU A 65 -0.36 -11.65 12.49
CA LEU A 65 -0.31 -13.12 12.57
C LEU A 65 0.62 -13.70 11.52
N SER A 66 0.54 -13.20 10.28
CA SER A 66 1.47 -13.59 9.21
C SER A 66 2.90 -13.20 9.53
N SER A 67 3.13 -11.99 10.06
CA SER A 67 4.45 -11.53 10.51
C SER A 67 4.95 -12.34 11.71
N ALA A 68 4.06 -12.68 12.66
CA ALA A 68 4.40 -13.53 13.80
C ALA A 68 4.85 -14.92 13.36
N ILE A 69 4.16 -15.54 12.38
CA ILE A 69 4.52 -16.84 11.81
C ILE A 69 5.85 -16.76 11.06
N VAL A 70 6.08 -15.73 10.24
CA VAL A 70 7.35 -15.57 9.53
C VAL A 70 8.50 -15.44 10.51
N ARG A 71 8.31 -14.72 11.62
CA ARG A 71 9.32 -14.56 12.68
C ARG A 71 9.57 -15.82 13.50
N LYS A 72 8.54 -16.65 13.75
CA LYS A 72 8.65 -17.84 14.60
C LYS A 72 9.56 -18.88 13.94
N LYS A 73 10.72 -19.19 14.54
CA LYS A 73 11.68 -20.19 14.00
C LYS A 73 11.11 -21.61 14.06
N ASP A 74 10.54 -22.00 15.21
CA ASP A 74 9.99 -23.33 15.48
C ASP A 74 8.49 -23.39 15.16
N ARG A 75 8.14 -22.94 13.96
CA ARG A 75 6.75 -22.94 13.48
C ARG A 75 6.31 -24.35 13.10
N THR A 76 5.13 -24.72 13.52
CA THR A 76 4.50 -25.99 13.20
C THR A 76 3.40 -25.82 12.16
N THR A 77 2.95 -26.92 11.56
CA THR A 77 1.75 -26.92 10.70
C THR A 77 0.49 -26.52 11.46
N VAL A 78 0.44 -26.78 12.78
CA VAL A 78 -0.64 -26.35 13.67
C VAL A 78 -0.66 -24.82 13.81
N ASP A 79 0.52 -24.17 13.95
CA ASP A 79 0.60 -22.70 14.01
C ASP A 79 0.07 -22.06 12.73
N LEU A 80 0.47 -22.57 11.56
CA LEU A 80 0.02 -22.09 10.25
C LEU A 80 -1.50 -22.26 10.08
N SER A 81 -2.05 -23.43 10.46
CA SER A 81 -3.48 -23.71 10.36
C SER A 81 -4.29 -22.87 11.35
N THR A 82 -3.79 -22.70 12.58
CA THR A 82 -4.42 -21.82 13.57
C THR A 82 -4.52 -20.38 13.10
N ALA A 83 -3.43 -19.83 12.53
CA ALA A 83 -3.44 -18.49 11.98
C ALA A 83 -4.33 -18.36 10.73
N PHE A 84 -4.42 -19.41 9.91
CA PHE A 84 -5.32 -19.45 8.77
C PHE A 84 -6.78 -19.35 9.20
N TYR A 85 -7.23 -20.17 10.16
CA TYR A 85 -8.59 -20.12 10.65
C TYR A 85 -8.90 -18.80 11.38
N ALA A 86 -7.94 -18.28 12.15
CA ALA A 86 -8.09 -16.98 12.78
C ALA A 86 -8.25 -15.86 11.74
N ASN A 87 -7.46 -15.86 10.66
CA ASN A 87 -7.59 -14.89 9.57
C ASN A 87 -8.94 -14.99 8.85
N ILE A 88 -9.47 -16.19 8.64
CA ILE A 88 -10.82 -16.37 8.05
C ILE A 88 -11.88 -15.74 8.96
N ILE A 89 -11.83 -16.02 10.26
CA ILE A 89 -12.78 -15.44 11.22
C ILE A 89 -12.69 -13.91 11.20
N ILE A 90 -11.47 -13.36 11.23
CA ILE A 90 -11.25 -11.91 11.15
C ILE A 90 -11.79 -11.36 9.81
N GLY A 91 -11.51 -12.02 8.69
CA GLY A 91 -11.98 -11.59 7.37
C GLY A 91 -13.51 -11.59 7.25
N VAL A 92 -14.17 -12.61 7.77
CA VAL A 92 -15.66 -12.69 7.83
C VAL A 92 -16.21 -11.59 8.71
N LEU A 93 -15.64 -11.36 9.90
CA LEU A 93 -16.06 -10.29 10.81
C LEU A 93 -15.88 -8.91 10.17
N CYS A 94 -14.71 -8.64 9.57
CA CYS A 94 -14.45 -7.38 8.87
C CYS A 94 -15.46 -7.17 7.72
N TYR A 95 -15.74 -8.22 6.95
CA TYR A 95 -16.74 -8.13 5.88
C TYR A 95 -18.15 -7.87 6.43
N ALA A 96 -18.57 -8.60 7.46
CA ALA A 96 -19.88 -8.40 8.08
C ALA A 96 -20.04 -6.97 8.64
N ILE A 97 -19.03 -6.48 9.35
CA ILE A 97 -19.01 -5.10 9.87
C ILE A 97 -19.13 -4.09 8.72
N LEU A 98 -18.33 -4.27 7.66
CA LEU A 98 -18.34 -3.36 6.52
C LEU A 98 -19.67 -3.43 5.75
N TYR A 99 -20.24 -4.63 5.58
CA TYR A 99 -21.53 -4.83 4.91
C TYR A 99 -22.66 -4.10 5.65
N LEU A 100 -22.69 -4.20 6.98
CA LEU A 100 -23.64 -3.49 7.84
C LEU A 100 -23.37 -1.98 7.91
N ALA A 101 -22.10 -1.59 7.86
CA ALA A 101 -21.70 -0.17 7.85
C ALA A 101 -21.92 0.51 6.48
N ALA A 102 -22.08 -0.23 5.38
CA ALA A 102 -22.19 0.32 4.03
C ALA A 102 -23.24 1.43 3.88
N PRO A 103 -24.49 1.31 4.39
CA PRO A 103 -25.46 2.41 4.30
C PRO A 103 -25.05 3.64 5.10
N TYR A 104 -24.35 3.48 6.22
CA TYR A 104 -23.84 4.61 7.02
C TYR A 104 -22.67 5.30 6.30
N ILE A 105 -21.80 4.53 5.62
CA ILE A 105 -20.71 5.06 4.80
C ILE A 105 -21.27 5.87 3.63
N ALA A 106 -22.28 5.33 2.91
CA ALA A 106 -22.96 6.03 1.83
C ALA A 106 -23.56 7.36 2.30
N ARG A 107 -24.26 7.35 3.43
CA ARG A 107 -24.81 8.58 4.04
C ARG A 107 -23.73 9.55 4.50
N PHE A 108 -22.62 9.05 5.04
CA PHE A 108 -21.50 9.89 5.47
C PHE A 108 -20.90 10.67 4.32
N TYR A 109 -20.70 10.04 3.15
CA TYR A 109 -20.17 10.69 1.95
C TYR A 109 -21.24 11.34 1.06
N GLN A 110 -22.53 11.10 1.33
CA GLN A 110 -23.68 11.58 0.53
C GLN A 110 -23.63 11.02 -0.92
N GLU A 111 -23.23 9.75 -1.06
CA GLU A 111 -23.11 9.04 -2.34
C GLU A 111 -23.80 7.68 -2.23
N ASP A 112 -24.99 7.54 -2.80
CA ASP A 112 -25.81 6.32 -2.65
C ASP A 112 -25.18 5.09 -3.29
N GLU A 113 -24.44 5.26 -4.40
CA GLU A 113 -23.74 4.17 -5.09
C GLU A 113 -22.70 3.49 -4.21
N LEU A 114 -22.12 4.21 -3.24
CA LEU A 114 -21.14 3.66 -2.31
C LEU A 114 -21.66 2.46 -1.54
N CYS A 115 -22.95 2.39 -1.23
CA CYS A 115 -23.53 1.28 -0.50
C CYS A 115 -23.30 -0.06 -1.23
N SER A 116 -23.58 -0.11 -2.53
CA SER A 116 -23.40 -1.29 -3.37
C SER A 116 -21.91 -1.59 -3.63
N ILE A 117 -21.12 -0.54 -3.88
CA ILE A 117 -19.67 -0.66 -4.11
C ILE A 117 -18.98 -1.23 -2.88
N VAL A 118 -19.25 -0.70 -1.67
CA VAL A 118 -18.68 -1.16 -0.41
C VAL A 118 -19.02 -2.62 -0.13
N ARG A 119 -20.26 -3.03 -0.38
CA ARG A 119 -20.69 -4.42 -0.18
C ARG A 119 -19.97 -5.40 -1.08
N ILE A 120 -19.81 -5.07 -2.37
CA ILE A 120 -19.13 -5.94 -3.34
C ILE A 120 -17.63 -5.93 -3.12
N MET A 121 -17.00 -4.76 -2.95
CA MET A 121 -15.58 -4.68 -2.69
C MET A 121 -15.19 -5.29 -1.33
N GLY A 122 -16.10 -5.32 -0.38
CA GLY A 122 -15.90 -5.99 0.91
C GLY A 122 -15.59 -7.49 0.78
N ILE A 123 -16.02 -8.15 -0.31
CA ILE A 123 -15.69 -9.56 -0.61
C ILE A 123 -14.15 -9.76 -0.69
N ILE A 124 -13.41 -8.73 -1.05
CA ILE A 124 -11.95 -8.74 -1.13
C ILE A 124 -11.32 -9.17 0.22
N PHE A 125 -11.94 -8.82 1.35
CA PHE A 125 -11.43 -9.21 2.68
C PHE A 125 -11.49 -10.72 2.89
N PHE A 126 -12.60 -11.31 2.50
CA PHE A 126 -12.75 -12.75 2.54
C PHE A 126 -11.70 -13.43 1.66
N LEU A 127 -11.50 -12.96 0.43
CA LEU A 127 -10.49 -13.49 -0.49
C LEU A 127 -9.07 -13.35 0.07
N PHE A 128 -8.74 -12.21 0.65
CA PHE A 128 -7.42 -11.99 1.25
C PHE A 128 -7.19 -12.85 2.49
N SER A 129 -8.20 -13.08 3.31
CA SER A 129 -8.06 -13.95 4.49
C SER A 129 -7.71 -15.39 4.10
N PHE A 130 -8.24 -15.89 2.98
CA PHE A 130 -7.90 -17.20 2.42
C PHE A 130 -6.48 -17.28 1.83
N SER A 131 -5.89 -16.16 1.41
CA SER A 131 -4.62 -16.14 0.71
C SER A 131 -3.43 -15.68 1.56
N ASN A 132 -3.69 -15.11 2.73
CA ASN A 132 -2.65 -14.45 3.54
C ASN A 132 -1.59 -15.44 4.05
N ILE A 133 -1.97 -16.62 4.51
CA ILE A 133 -1.03 -17.63 5.01
C ILE A 133 -0.22 -18.26 3.86
N GLN A 134 -0.82 -18.48 2.69
CA GLN A 134 -0.09 -18.94 1.51
C GLN A 134 1.02 -17.94 1.11
N GLN A 135 0.73 -16.63 1.20
CA GLN A 135 1.75 -15.61 0.97
C GLN A 135 2.87 -15.64 2.02
N ALA A 136 2.50 -15.86 3.30
CA ALA A 136 3.49 -16.03 4.37
C ALA A 136 4.40 -17.25 4.09
N VAL A 137 3.83 -18.36 3.63
CA VAL A 137 4.58 -19.58 3.25
C VAL A 137 5.57 -19.30 2.11
N LEU A 138 5.17 -18.59 1.06
CA LEU A 138 6.09 -18.17 -0.02
C LEU A 138 7.22 -17.28 0.51
N SER A 139 6.90 -16.36 1.42
CA SER A 139 7.91 -15.48 2.03
C SER A 139 8.90 -16.25 2.92
N ILE A 140 8.40 -17.24 3.68
CA ILE A 140 9.22 -18.15 4.49
C ILE A 140 10.19 -18.95 3.62
N ASN A 141 9.70 -19.44 2.47
CA ASN A 141 10.49 -20.25 1.55
C ASN A 141 11.38 -19.42 0.61
N ILE A 142 11.31 -18.07 0.72
CA ILE A 142 12.05 -17.14 -0.16
C ILE A 142 11.69 -17.38 -1.65
N ASP A 143 10.46 -17.84 -1.93
CA ASP A 143 10.00 -18.10 -3.29
C ASP A 143 9.32 -16.86 -3.89
N PHE A 144 10.14 -15.85 -4.15
CA PHE A 144 9.67 -14.62 -4.79
C PHE A 144 9.37 -14.79 -6.28
N LYS A 145 9.91 -15.84 -6.91
CA LYS A 145 9.63 -16.16 -8.32
C LYS A 145 8.17 -16.57 -8.51
N THR A 146 7.66 -17.47 -7.69
CA THR A 146 6.24 -17.88 -7.73
C THR A 146 5.34 -16.70 -7.37
N LYS A 147 5.73 -15.89 -6.37
CA LYS A 147 5.00 -14.68 -6.00
C LYS A 147 4.89 -13.70 -7.17
N ALA A 148 5.99 -13.45 -7.90
CA ALA A 148 6.01 -12.59 -9.08
C ALA A 148 5.09 -13.10 -10.19
N LYS A 149 5.12 -14.40 -10.49
CA LYS A 149 4.24 -15.01 -11.50
C LYS A 149 2.77 -14.82 -11.15
N ILE A 150 2.39 -15.08 -9.90
CA ILE A 150 1.01 -14.93 -9.41
C ILE A 150 0.56 -13.46 -9.52
N SER A 151 1.39 -12.52 -9.04
CA SER A 151 1.11 -11.09 -9.13
C SER A 151 0.90 -10.63 -10.56
N LEU A 152 1.84 -10.97 -11.46
CA LEU A 152 1.80 -10.56 -12.86
C LEU A 152 0.55 -11.07 -13.58
N LEU A 153 0.27 -12.38 -13.43
CA LEU A 153 -0.89 -12.99 -14.07
C LEU A 153 -2.19 -12.37 -13.55
N SER A 154 -2.28 -12.14 -12.24
CA SER A 154 -3.45 -11.51 -11.62
C SER A 154 -3.66 -10.07 -12.12
N VAL A 155 -2.59 -9.28 -12.24
CA VAL A 155 -2.65 -7.89 -12.72
C VAL A 155 -3.06 -7.84 -14.19
N ILE A 156 -2.48 -8.69 -15.04
CA ILE A 156 -2.79 -8.69 -16.48
C ILE A 156 -4.25 -9.07 -16.72
N VAL A 157 -4.70 -10.18 -16.15
CA VAL A 157 -6.07 -10.67 -16.38
C VAL A 157 -7.10 -9.72 -15.79
N SER A 158 -6.91 -9.27 -14.53
CA SER A 158 -7.85 -8.32 -13.91
C SER A 158 -7.85 -6.96 -14.62
N GLY A 159 -6.67 -6.51 -15.05
CA GLY A 159 -6.54 -5.27 -15.81
C GLY A 159 -7.23 -5.32 -17.17
N THR A 160 -7.08 -6.43 -17.90
CA THR A 160 -7.78 -6.64 -19.19
C THR A 160 -9.30 -6.63 -18.99
N LEU A 161 -9.81 -7.33 -17.97
CA LEU A 161 -11.24 -7.32 -17.66
C LEU A 161 -11.71 -5.93 -17.22
N GLY A 162 -10.91 -5.20 -16.43
CA GLY A 162 -11.20 -3.81 -16.07
C GLY A 162 -11.29 -2.89 -17.29
N ILE A 163 -10.37 -3.02 -18.26
CA ILE A 163 -10.38 -2.25 -19.51
C ILE A 163 -11.63 -2.60 -20.33
N ILE A 164 -11.94 -3.89 -20.52
CA ILE A 164 -13.14 -4.33 -21.25
C ILE A 164 -14.40 -3.75 -20.59
N SER A 165 -14.51 -3.85 -19.27
CA SER A 165 -15.64 -3.30 -18.50
C SER A 165 -15.77 -1.78 -18.64
N ALA A 166 -14.64 -1.07 -18.67
CA ALA A 166 -14.63 0.38 -18.88
C ALA A 166 -15.08 0.76 -20.31
N TYR A 167 -14.65 0.03 -21.32
CA TYR A 167 -15.12 0.21 -22.70
C TYR A 167 -16.61 -0.11 -22.87
N SER A 168 -17.12 -1.06 -22.09
CA SER A 168 -18.55 -1.39 -22.08
C SER A 168 -19.43 -0.35 -21.38
N GLY A 169 -18.84 0.76 -20.88
CA GLY A 169 -19.57 1.85 -20.26
C GLY A 169 -20.06 1.58 -18.82
N LEU A 170 -19.47 0.60 -18.13
CA LEU A 170 -19.87 0.23 -16.76
C LEU A 170 -19.43 1.27 -15.68
N GLY A 171 -18.77 2.37 -16.07
CA GLY A 171 -18.36 3.42 -15.12
C GLY A 171 -17.53 2.89 -13.98
N VAL A 172 -17.88 3.28 -12.75
CA VAL A 172 -17.17 2.87 -11.51
C VAL A 172 -17.05 1.36 -11.35
N TRP A 173 -18.00 0.59 -11.88
CA TRP A 173 -18.01 -0.87 -11.80
C TRP A 173 -16.82 -1.52 -12.50
N ALA A 174 -16.23 -0.87 -13.50
CA ALA A 174 -15.00 -1.35 -14.14
C ALA A 174 -13.83 -1.45 -13.13
N LEU A 175 -13.70 -0.47 -12.22
CA LEU A 175 -12.69 -0.47 -11.16
C LEU A 175 -13.01 -1.50 -10.08
N VAL A 176 -14.29 -1.65 -9.74
CA VAL A 176 -14.76 -2.66 -8.78
C VAL A 176 -14.48 -4.08 -9.30
N ILE A 177 -14.81 -4.36 -10.56
CA ILE A 177 -14.54 -5.64 -11.22
C ILE A 177 -13.02 -5.89 -11.25
N GLN A 178 -12.22 -4.91 -11.67
CA GLN A 178 -10.77 -5.03 -11.73
C GLN A 178 -10.18 -5.44 -10.37
N GLN A 179 -10.55 -4.77 -9.29
CA GLN A 179 -9.98 -5.04 -7.96
C GLN A 179 -10.48 -6.38 -7.38
N THR A 180 -11.76 -6.69 -7.56
CA THR A 180 -12.35 -7.94 -7.07
C THR A 180 -11.78 -9.15 -7.82
N VAL A 181 -11.67 -9.07 -9.16
CA VAL A 181 -11.05 -10.10 -9.98
C VAL A 181 -9.57 -10.28 -9.66
N TYR A 182 -8.85 -9.19 -9.43
CA TYR A 182 -7.45 -9.27 -8.96
C TYR A 182 -7.33 -10.09 -7.65
N ALA A 183 -8.15 -9.77 -6.66
CA ALA A 183 -8.14 -10.47 -5.37
C ALA A 183 -8.53 -11.95 -5.54
N LEU A 184 -9.55 -12.24 -6.36
CA LEU A 184 -10.01 -13.60 -6.65
C LEU A 184 -8.92 -14.43 -7.34
N LEU A 185 -8.38 -13.92 -8.45
CA LEU A 185 -7.34 -14.63 -9.20
C LEU A 185 -6.10 -14.86 -8.36
N ARG A 186 -5.66 -13.84 -7.61
CA ARG A 186 -4.52 -13.98 -6.71
C ARG A 186 -4.75 -15.07 -5.68
N THR A 187 -5.94 -15.13 -5.09
CA THR A 187 -6.29 -16.17 -4.12
C THR A 187 -6.28 -17.55 -4.79
N ILE A 188 -6.93 -17.73 -5.93
CA ILE A 188 -6.99 -18.99 -6.67
C ILE A 188 -5.58 -19.46 -7.04
N LEU A 189 -4.75 -18.57 -7.62
CA LEU A 189 -3.39 -18.91 -8.02
C LEU A 189 -2.51 -19.27 -6.84
N LEU A 190 -2.65 -18.58 -5.69
CA LEU A 190 -1.93 -18.97 -4.47
C LEU A 190 -2.33 -20.38 -4.01
N TRP A 191 -3.59 -20.72 -4.09
CA TRP A 191 -4.05 -22.07 -3.76
C TRP A 191 -3.58 -23.15 -4.75
N ILE A 192 -3.36 -22.81 -6.01
CA ILE A 192 -2.82 -23.72 -7.03
C ILE A 192 -1.31 -23.91 -6.86
N PHE A 193 -0.54 -22.81 -6.72
CA PHE A 193 0.92 -22.86 -6.74
C PHE A 193 1.58 -23.12 -5.40
N VAL A 194 0.89 -22.88 -4.28
CA VAL A 194 1.42 -23.15 -2.93
C VAL A 194 0.91 -24.50 -2.46
N ASN A 195 1.82 -25.43 -2.16
CA ASN A 195 1.47 -26.79 -1.76
C ASN A 195 0.93 -26.91 -0.33
N TRP A 196 1.10 -25.86 0.51
CA TRP A 196 0.60 -25.90 1.88
C TRP A 196 -0.92 -25.89 1.91
N ARG A 197 -1.47 -26.76 2.77
CA ARG A 197 -2.92 -26.83 3.05
C ARG A 197 -3.15 -26.80 4.56
N PRO A 198 -4.23 -26.17 5.03
CA PRO A 198 -4.59 -26.19 6.43
C PRO A 198 -4.96 -27.60 6.86
N ILE A 199 -4.48 -28.01 8.03
CA ILE A 199 -4.95 -29.19 8.75
C ILE A 199 -6.14 -28.78 9.63
N GLY A 200 -7.13 -29.64 9.84
CA GLY A 200 -8.35 -29.35 10.60
C GLY A 200 -8.13 -29.13 12.11
N ILE A 201 -6.99 -28.58 12.52
CA ILE A 201 -6.63 -28.39 13.93
C ILE A 201 -6.43 -26.91 14.21
N PHE A 202 -7.18 -26.40 15.20
CA PHE A 202 -7.01 -25.09 15.79
C PHE A 202 -6.48 -25.22 17.22
N SER A 203 -5.38 -24.56 17.53
CA SER A 203 -4.78 -24.54 18.86
C SER A 203 -4.89 -23.17 19.50
N TRP A 204 -5.67 -23.07 20.58
CA TRP A 204 -5.80 -21.82 21.34
C TRP A 204 -4.47 -21.32 21.89
N LYS A 205 -3.60 -22.25 22.33
CA LYS A 205 -2.24 -21.94 22.80
C LYS A 205 -1.38 -21.31 21.70
N ALA A 206 -1.45 -21.87 20.49
CA ALA A 206 -0.75 -21.32 19.32
C ALA A 206 -1.30 -19.94 18.97
N PHE A 207 -2.64 -19.77 18.98
CA PHE A 207 -3.29 -18.49 18.74
C PHE A 207 -2.82 -17.41 19.71
N CYS A 208 -2.88 -17.66 21.04
CA CYS A 208 -2.46 -16.70 22.05
C CYS A 208 -0.98 -16.31 21.89
N SER A 209 -0.11 -17.28 21.58
CA SER A 209 1.31 -17.02 21.32
C SER A 209 1.55 -16.11 20.11
N LEU A 210 0.84 -16.35 19.00
CA LEU A 210 0.94 -15.54 17.80
C LEU A 210 0.28 -14.16 17.97
N PHE A 211 -0.86 -14.11 18.64
CA PHE A 211 -1.63 -12.89 18.85
C PHE A 211 -0.95 -11.90 19.81
N SER A 212 -0.19 -12.38 20.79
CA SER A 212 0.58 -11.51 21.70
C SER A 212 1.57 -10.59 20.94
N PHE A 213 2.22 -11.10 19.89
CA PHE A 213 3.04 -10.29 19.02
C PHE A 213 2.21 -9.59 17.94
N GLY A 214 1.26 -10.32 17.34
CA GLY A 214 0.41 -9.85 16.25
C GLY A 214 -0.42 -8.63 16.62
N SER A 215 -0.98 -8.57 17.85
CA SER A 215 -1.80 -7.43 18.30
C SER A 215 -1.04 -6.10 18.33
N LYS A 216 0.24 -6.11 18.68
CA LYS A 216 1.09 -4.91 18.63
C LYS A 216 1.32 -4.44 17.20
N MET A 217 1.56 -5.38 16.28
CA MET A 217 1.68 -5.09 14.84
C MET A 217 0.36 -4.61 14.24
N LEU A 218 -0.77 -5.20 14.65
CA LEU A 218 -2.10 -4.78 14.26
C LEU A 218 -2.35 -3.32 14.65
N LEU A 219 -2.11 -2.96 15.90
CA LEU A 219 -2.33 -1.59 16.39
C LEU A 219 -1.49 -0.57 15.61
N THR A 220 -0.22 -0.90 15.39
CA THR A 220 0.68 -0.07 14.56
C THR A 220 0.17 0.06 13.12
N GLY A 221 -0.25 -1.06 12.52
CA GLY A 221 -0.80 -1.11 11.16
C GLY A 221 -2.09 -0.29 11.03
N LEU A 222 -3.00 -0.39 12.00
CA LEU A 222 -4.24 0.39 12.03
C LEU A 222 -3.98 1.89 12.14
N LEU A 223 -3.13 2.30 13.07
CA LEU A 223 -2.75 3.70 13.22
C LEU A 223 -2.15 4.23 11.92
N ASN A 224 -1.20 3.52 11.33
CA ASN A 224 -0.60 3.91 10.06
C ASN A 224 -1.64 3.97 8.94
N SER A 225 -2.54 3.00 8.85
CA SER A 225 -3.59 2.99 7.82
C SER A 225 -4.53 4.19 7.96
N ILE A 226 -4.97 4.51 9.17
CA ILE A 226 -5.83 5.68 9.42
C ILE A 226 -5.11 6.98 9.04
N PHE A 227 -3.87 7.18 9.50
CA PHE A 227 -3.12 8.40 9.23
C PHE A 227 -2.77 8.56 7.75
N ASN A 228 -2.39 7.48 7.07
CA ASN A 228 -2.06 7.52 5.63
C ASN A 228 -3.29 7.86 4.77
N ASN A 229 -4.49 7.54 5.24
CA ASN A 229 -5.73 7.85 4.52
C ASN A 229 -6.44 9.11 5.05
N LEU A 230 -5.88 9.81 6.03
CA LEU A 230 -6.53 10.94 6.70
C LEU A 230 -6.93 12.04 5.70
N TYR A 231 -6.01 12.43 4.81
CA TYR A 231 -6.29 13.41 3.77
C TYR A 231 -7.41 12.96 2.83
N SER A 232 -7.39 11.70 2.41
CA SER A 232 -8.43 11.13 1.55
C SER A 232 -9.80 11.10 2.23
N ILE A 233 -9.86 10.78 3.54
CA ILE A 233 -11.09 10.81 4.34
C ILE A 233 -11.67 12.23 4.35
N VAL A 234 -10.84 13.20 4.69
CA VAL A 234 -11.26 14.59 4.81
C VAL A 234 -11.68 15.16 3.45
N ILE A 235 -10.88 14.95 2.41
CA ILE A 235 -11.20 15.44 1.06
C ILE A 235 -12.52 14.84 0.57
N GLY A 236 -12.70 13.53 0.71
CA GLY A 236 -13.92 12.85 0.30
C GLY A 236 -15.17 13.34 1.06
N LYS A 237 -15.04 13.67 2.35
CA LYS A 237 -16.14 14.14 3.17
C LYS A 237 -16.49 15.60 2.96
N THR A 238 -15.47 16.46 2.83
CA THR A 238 -15.67 17.92 2.85
C THR A 238 -15.88 18.54 1.47
N PHE A 239 -15.39 17.88 0.41
CA PHE A 239 -15.52 18.42 -0.95
C PHE A 239 -16.46 17.56 -1.81
N SER A 240 -15.92 16.60 -2.56
CA SER A 240 -16.72 15.71 -3.42
C SER A 240 -15.94 14.47 -3.81
N ALA A 241 -16.66 13.45 -4.34
CA ALA A 241 -16.02 12.28 -4.93
C ALA A 241 -15.06 12.68 -6.07
N SER A 242 -15.45 13.61 -6.94
CA SER A 242 -14.59 14.12 -8.03
C SER A 242 -13.31 14.76 -7.50
N SER A 243 -13.40 15.56 -6.44
CA SER A 243 -12.24 16.19 -5.79
C SER A 243 -11.25 15.15 -5.26
N LEU A 244 -11.77 14.10 -4.61
CA LEU A 244 -10.95 12.97 -4.16
C LEU A 244 -10.38 12.19 -5.34
N GLY A 245 -11.11 12.04 -6.43
CA GLY A 245 -10.63 11.43 -7.66
C GLY A 245 -9.45 12.18 -8.26
N TYR A 246 -9.54 13.50 -8.39
CA TYR A 246 -8.42 14.34 -8.84
C TYR A 246 -7.21 14.22 -7.92
N TYR A 247 -7.41 14.30 -6.61
CA TYR A 247 -6.36 14.17 -5.62
C TYR A 247 -5.68 12.79 -5.69
N SER A 248 -6.45 11.71 -5.68
CA SER A 248 -5.91 10.35 -5.69
C SER A 248 -5.09 10.03 -6.94
N ARG A 249 -5.48 10.59 -8.09
CA ARG A 249 -4.67 10.48 -9.32
C ARG A 249 -3.38 11.28 -9.24
N ALA A 250 -3.44 12.53 -8.81
CA ALA A 250 -2.26 13.37 -8.62
C ALA A 250 -1.28 12.71 -7.64
N GLU A 251 -1.77 12.23 -6.52
CA GLU A 251 -0.98 11.53 -5.51
C GLU A 251 -0.32 10.27 -6.06
N GLN A 252 -1.05 9.44 -6.81
CA GLN A 252 -0.51 8.22 -7.42
C GLN A 252 0.64 8.51 -8.40
N PHE A 253 0.51 9.56 -9.24
CA PHE A 253 1.57 9.97 -10.16
C PHE A 253 2.80 10.48 -9.42
N ALA A 254 2.63 11.26 -8.35
CA ALA A 254 3.73 11.80 -7.56
C ALA A 254 4.42 10.72 -6.71
N GLN A 255 3.65 9.79 -6.13
CA GLN A 255 4.19 8.70 -5.31
C GLN A 255 4.97 7.67 -6.13
N PHE A 256 4.59 7.42 -7.38
CA PHE A 256 5.21 6.38 -8.20
C PHE A 256 6.74 6.52 -8.28
N PRO A 257 7.33 7.67 -8.65
CA PRO A 257 8.78 7.85 -8.64
C PRO A 257 9.35 7.99 -7.23
N SER A 258 8.73 8.77 -6.34
CA SER A 258 9.26 9.09 -5.01
C SER A 258 9.37 7.85 -4.11
N SER A 259 8.27 7.10 -3.93
CA SER A 259 8.23 5.96 -3.03
C SER A 259 9.01 4.76 -3.54
N ASN A 260 8.97 4.48 -4.85
CA ASN A 260 9.70 3.34 -5.43
C ASN A 260 11.21 3.53 -5.31
N MET A 261 11.74 4.69 -5.68
CA MET A 261 13.17 4.98 -5.54
C MET A 261 13.61 4.92 -4.08
N THR A 262 12.84 5.51 -3.18
CA THR A 262 13.13 5.50 -1.73
C THR A 262 13.18 4.08 -1.18
N ASN A 263 12.22 3.22 -1.53
CA ASN A 263 12.17 1.84 -1.06
C ASN A 263 13.33 0.99 -1.58
N ILE A 264 13.76 1.20 -2.85
CA ILE A 264 14.93 0.51 -3.43
C ILE A 264 16.18 0.87 -2.64
N VAL A 265 16.38 2.18 -2.43
CA VAL A 265 17.55 2.66 -1.69
C VAL A 265 17.51 2.17 -0.25
N LYS A 266 16.38 2.26 0.45
CA LYS A 266 16.22 1.73 1.83
C LYS A 266 16.57 0.23 1.89
N GLY A 267 16.13 -0.56 0.93
CA GLY A 267 16.41 -2.00 0.87
C GLY A 267 17.89 -2.36 0.79
N VAL A 268 18.72 -1.50 0.21
CA VAL A 268 20.18 -1.70 0.12
C VAL A 268 20.91 -1.02 1.28
N THR A 269 20.49 0.20 1.65
CA THR A 269 21.23 1.03 2.60
C THR A 269 21.03 0.59 4.04
N PHE A 270 19.84 0.12 4.42
CA PHE A 270 19.57 -0.31 5.80
C PHE A 270 20.51 -1.44 6.26
N PRO A 271 20.64 -2.59 5.53
CA PRO A 271 21.55 -3.64 5.91
C PRO A 271 23.02 -3.16 5.93
N THR A 272 23.41 -2.36 4.94
CA THR A 272 24.79 -1.85 4.82
C THR A 272 25.15 -0.94 6.00
N MET A 273 24.24 -0.03 6.39
CA MET A 273 24.44 0.86 7.53
C MET A 273 24.43 0.10 8.86
N ALA A 274 23.60 -0.93 8.98
CA ALA A 274 23.55 -1.77 10.18
C ALA A 274 24.88 -2.51 10.43
N LEU A 275 25.59 -2.94 9.37
CA LEU A 275 26.90 -3.59 9.50
C LEU A 275 28.01 -2.66 10.05
N ILE A 276 27.87 -1.34 9.88
CA ILE A 276 28.84 -0.34 10.31
C ILE A 276 28.29 0.56 11.43
N GLN A 277 27.23 0.12 12.12
CA GLN A 277 26.53 0.94 13.13
C GLN A 277 27.43 1.43 14.27
N ASP A 278 28.50 0.68 14.60
CA ASP A 278 29.44 0.98 15.67
C ASP A 278 30.60 1.89 15.21
N GLU A 279 30.82 2.02 13.89
CA GLU A 279 31.86 2.86 13.28
C GLU A 279 31.31 4.29 13.01
N LYS A 280 31.27 5.16 14.02
CA LYS A 280 30.57 6.47 13.96
C LYS A 280 30.91 7.31 12.74
N GLU A 281 32.21 7.49 12.43
CA GLU A 281 32.64 8.34 11.31
C GLU A 281 32.29 7.74 9.95
N ARG A 282 32.44 6.43 9.80
CA ARG A 282 32.10 5.72 8.58
C ARG A 282 30.59 5.67 8.33
N LEU A 283 29.82 5.47 9.40
CA LEU A 283 28.36 5.51 9.34
C LEU A 283 27.86 6.92 8.93
N LYS A 284 28.43 7.98 9.54
CA LYS A 284 28.11 9.38 9.22
C LYS A 284 28.46 9.71 7.76
N ALA A 285 29.66 9.33 7.32
CA ALA A 285 30.10 9.56 5.94
C ALA A 285 29.19 8.86 4.92
N ASN A 286 28.81 7.58 5.18
CA ASN A 286 27.88 6.85 4.34
C ASN A 286 26.48 7.47 4.35
N PHE A 287 25.96 7.88 5.49
CA PHE A 287 24.67 8.58 5.58
C PHE A 287 24.64 9.81 4.67
N TYR A 288 25.64 10.70 4.77
CA TYR A 288 25.70 11.89 3.92
C TYR A 288 25.88 11.57 2.44
N LYS A 289 26.66 10.53 2.12
CA LYS A 289 26.83 10.08 0.72
C LYS A 289 25.50 9.60 0.13
N ILE A 290 24.79 8.75 0.86
CA ILE A 290 23.48 8.23 0.43
C ILE A 290 22.48 9.37 0.28
N HIS A 291 22.41 10.26 1.29
CA HIS A 291 21.54 11.40 1.29
C HIS A 291 21.77 12.31 0.08
N ARG A 292 23.04 12.63 -0.22
CA ARG A 292 23.42 13.44 -1.39
C ARG A 292 23.01 12.76 -2.71
N VAL A 293 23.26 11.46 -2.85
CA VAL A 293 22.89 10.74 -4.08
C VAL A 293 21.37 10.70 -4.26
N MET A 294 20.62 10.44 -3.18
CA MET A 294 19.16 10.39 -3.25
C MET A 294 18.56 11.75 -3.62
N THR A 295 19.00 12.82 -2.95
CA THR A 295 18.49 14.17 -3.26
C THR A 295 18.88 14.60 -4.66
N PHE A 296 20.11 14.28 -5.12
CA PHE A 296 20.58 14.59 -6.47
C PHE A 296 19.75 13.91 -7.57
N ILE A 297 19.23 12.70 -7.32
CA ILE A 297 18.41 11.97 -8.30
C ILE A 297 16.93 12.38 -8.17
N ILE A 298 16.39 12.38 -6.95
CA ILE A 298 14.94 12.49 -6.75
C ILE A 298 14.46 13.93 -6.92
N PHE A 299 15.22 14.93 -6.47
CA PHE A 299 14.79 16.32 -6.58
C PHE A 299 14.62 16.77 -8.03
N PRO A 300 15.58 16.57 -8.94
CA PRO A 300 15.38 16.92 -10.36
C PRO A 300 14.25 16.11 -11.01
N LEU A 301 14.09 14.83 -10.64
CA LEU A 301 13.05 13.98 -11.19
C LEU A 301 11.66 14.47 -10.78
N ILE A 302 11.46 14.81 -9.50
CA ILE A 302 10.16 15.28 -8.99
C ILE A 302 9.86 16.71 -9.48
N VAL A 303 10.86 17.60 -9.51
CA VAL A 303 10.70 18.95 -10.08
C VAL A 303 10.42 18.87 -11.58
N GLY A 304 11.11 17.99 -12.29
CA GLY A 304 10.83 17.71 -13.70
C GLY A 304 9.40 17.19 -13.92
N LEU A 305 8.93 16.26 -13.07
CA LEU A 305 7.55 15.78 -13.12
C LEU A 305 6.54 16.90 -12.87
N ALA A 306 6.79 17.77 -11.88
CA ALA A 306 5.95 18.93 -11.61
C ALA A 306 5.90 19.91 -12.78
N SER A 307 7.04 20.16 -13.46
CA SER A 307 7.14 21.07 -14.59
C SER A 307 6.35 20.58 -15.82
N VAL A 308 6.33 19.26 -16.04
CA VAL A 308 5.60 18.65 -17.16
C VAL A 308 4.22 18.12 -16.75
N ALA A 309 3.72 18.41 -15.57
CA ALA A 309 2.47 17.86 -15.04
C ALA A 309 1.27 18.11 -15.97
N SER A 310 1.09 19.33 -16.47
CA SER A 310 -0.03 19.67 -17.34
C SER A 310 0.00 18.93 -18.70
N PRO A 311 1.08 18.98 -19.49
CA PRO A 311 1.16 18.21 -20.73
C PRO A 311 1.12 16.69 -20.47
N LEU A 312 1.70 16.19 -19.37
CA LEU A 312 1.67 14.79 -19.02
C LEU A 312 0.25 14.29 -18.75
N ILE A 313 -0.50 15.00 -17.93
CA ILE A 313 -1.90 14.64 -17.61
C ILE A 313 -2.79 14.74 -18.85
N LEU A 314 -2.64 15.77 -19.67
CA LEU A 314 -3.38 15.88 -20.93
C LEU A 314 -3.08 14.73 -21.89
N LEU A 315 -1.82 14.37 -22.02
CA LEU A 315 -1.38 13.29 -22.91
C LEU A 315 -1.83 11.92 -22.39
N LEU A 316 -1.67 11.66 -21.10
CA LEU A 316 -1.93 10.33 -20.52
C LEU A 316 -3.40 10.14 -20.15
N LEU A 317 -4.06 11.12 -19.52
CA LEU A 317 -5.41 10.95 -18.95
C LEU A 317 -6.52 11.68 -19.73
N SER A 318 -6.28 12.77 -20.39
CA SER A 318 -7.22 13.65 -21.11
C SER A 318 -7.61 14.94 -20.37
N LYS A 319 -8.34 15.84 -21.06
CA LYS A 319 -8.75 17.16 -20.54
C LYS A 319 -9.57 17.10 -19.26
N LYS A 320 -10.40 16.05 -19.05
CA LYS A 320 -11.22 15.89 -17.86
C LYS A 320 -10.42 15.78 -16.56
N TRP A 321 -9.12 15.46 -16.64
CA TRP A 321 -8.21 15.32 -15.51
C TRP A 321 -7.29 16.51 -15.29
N ILE A 322 -7.48 17.61 -16.02
CA ILE A 322 -6.55 18.76 -15.99
C ILE A 322 -6.35 19.35 -14.58
N TYR A 323 -7.39 19.28 -13.73
CA TYR A 323 -7.28 19.75 -12.34
C TYR A 323 -6.30 18.89 -11.53
N SER A 324 -6.18 17.59 -11.84
CA SER A 324 -5.15 16.74 -11.23
C SER A 324 -3.73 17.21 -11.54
N ALA A 325 -3.49 17.89 -12.67
CA ALA A 325 -2.16 18.41 -12.98
C ALA A 325 -1.73 19.50 -12.00
N LYS A 326 -2.64 20.40 -11.62
CA LYS A 326 -2.37 21.44 -10.61
C LYS A 326 -2.08 20.83 -9.24
N LEU A 327 -2.88 19.84 -8.83
CA LEU A 327 -2.66 19.13 -7.58
C LEU A 327 -1.34 18.33 -7.62
N LEU A 328 -1.01 17.71 -8.77
CA LEU A 328 0.25 16.99 -8.96
C LEU A 328 1.47 17.89 -8.75
N GLN A 329 1.45 19.11 -9.27
CA GLN A 329 2.52 20.08 -9.06
C GLN A 329 2.76 20.34 -7.58
N ILE A 330 1.69 20.57 -6.82
CA ILE A 330 1.76 20.85 -5.36
C ILE A 330 2.26 19.62 -4.62
N ILE A 331 1.66 18.44 -4.87
CA ILE A 331 2.01 17.19 -4.19
C ILE A 331 3.45 16.78 -4.50
N CYS A 332 3.95 17.03 -5.71
CA CYS A 332 5.35 16.79 -6.05
C CYS A 332 6.31 17.57 -5.13
N LEU A 333 6.02 18.83 -4.84
CA LEU A 333 6.85 19.63 -3.93
C LEU A 333 6.86 19.06 -2.50
N ALA A 334 5.72 18.58 -2.02
CA ALA A 334 5.65 17.89 -0.73
C ALA A 334 6.43 16.56 -0.75
N LEU A 335 6.23 15.72 -1.74
CA LEU A 335 6.86 14.40 -1.84
C LEU A 335 8.35 14.45 -2.21
N MET A 336 8.87 15.59 -2.64
CA MET A 336 10.30 15.81 -2.83
C MET A 336 11.11 15.58 -1.54
N TRP A 337 10.52 15.88 -0.39
CA TRP A 337 11.16 15.73 0.93
C TRP A 337 11.02 14.33 1.53
N TYR A 338 10.14 13.49 0.97
CA TYR A 338 9.89 12.13 1.47
C TYR A 338 11.15 11.25 1.56
N PRO A 339 12.09 11.25 0.59
CA PRO A 339 13.34 10.50 0.69
C PRO A 339 14.24 10.98 1.82
N VAL A 340 14.29 12.30 2.06
CA VAL A 340 15.05 12.90 3.15
C VAL A 340 14.51 12.42 4.50
N TYR A 341 13.19 12.51 4.67
CA TYR A 341 12.50 12.04 5.86
C TYR A 341 12.77 10.55 6.13
N THR A 342 12.57 9.69 5.12
CA THR A 342 12.76 8.25 5.28
C THR A 342 14.20 7.84 5.57
N GLN A 343 15.21 8.57 5.04
CA GLN A 343 16.62 8.32 5.34
C GLN A 343 16.98 8.71 6.77
N ASN A 344 16.43 9.79 7.28
CA ASN A 344 16.60 10.17 8.68
C ASN A 344 16.02 9.11 9.62
N LEU A 345 14.81 8.62 9.34
CA LEU A 345 14.21 7.51 10.09
C LEU A 345 15.08 6.26 10.03
N ASN A 346 15.57 5.91 8.85
CA ASN A 346 16.43 4.74 8.63
C ASN A 346 17.71 4.82 9.47
N PHE A 347 18.32 6.01 9.55
CA PHE A 347 19.51 6.26 10.39
C PHE A 347 19.19 6.07 11.88
N LEU A 348 18.05 6.58 12.35
CA LEU A 348 17.61 6.41 13.74
C LEU A 348 17.29 4.94 14.06
N GLU A 349 16.69 4.21 13.10
CA GLU A 349 16.44 2.76 13.21
C GLU A 349 17.76 1.98 13.39
N VAL A 350 18.78 2.26 12.56
CA VAL A 350 20.12 1.64 12.65
C VAL A 350 20.79 1.90 14.00
N LYS A 351 20.61 3.11 14.53
CA LYS A 351 21.17 3.49 15.85
C LYS A 351 20.36 2.98 17.04
N GLY A 352 19.19 2.34 16.80
CA GLY A 352 18.33 1.82 17.86
C GLY A 352 17.55 2.90 18.63
N TYR A 353 17.44 4.11 18.07
CA TYR A 353 16.75 5.22 18.70
C TYR A 353 15.23 5.19 18.51
N GLY A 354 14.61 4.03 18.79
CA GLY A 354 13.17 3.83 18.60
C GLY A 354 12.27 4.83 19.34
N GLY A 355 12.69 5.30 20.52
CA GLY A 355 11.96 6.34 21.27
C GLY A 355 11.90 7.69 20.55
N TYR A 356 12.99 8.09 19.88
CA TYR A 356 13.00 9.31 19.08
C TYR A 356 12.14 9.19 17.82
N ILE A 357 12.13 8.01 17.18
CA ILE A 357 11.27 7.73 16.04
C ILE A 357 9.80 7.88 16.45
N LEU A 358 9.39 7.22 17.53
CA LEU A 358 8.00 7.30 18.00
C LEU A 358 7.60 8.74 18.31
N LYS A 359 8.48 9.50 19.00
CA LYS A 359 8.22 10.91 19.33
C LYS A 359 8.10 11.77 18.08
N SER A 360 9.00 11.62 17.12
CA SER A 360 8.99 12.36 15.84
C SER A 360 7.74 12.05 15.03
N GLU A 361 7.39 10.77 14.88
CA GLU A 361 6.18 10.32 14.20
C GLU A 361 4.91 10.88 14.85
N THR A 362 4.83 10.85 16.19
CA THR A 362 3.66 11.37 16.91
C THR A 362 3.51 12.88 16.72
N ILE A 363 4.60 13.63 16.84
CA ILE A 363 4.58 15.09 16.63
C ILE A 363 4.18 15.40 15.19
N SER A 364 4.77 14.73 14.20
CA SER A 364 4.46 14.92 12.78
C SER A 364 2.97 14.68 12.51
N LYS A 365 2.38 13.61 13.05
CA LYS A 365 0.96 13.30 12.90
C LYS A 365 0.03 14.34 13.53
N ILE A 366 0.37 14.84 14.73
CA ILE A 366 -0.38 15.89 15.40
C ILE A 366 -0.32 17.19 14.57
N VAL A 367 0.87 17.58 14.12
CA VAL A 367 1.04 18.77 13.29
C VAL A 367 0.28 18.65 11.99
N SER A 368 0.40 17.52 11.27
CA SER A 368 -0.33 17.29 10.02
C SER A 368 -1.85 17.35 10.21
N MET A 369 -2.37 16.79 11.31
CA MET A 369 -3.80 16.85 11.62
C MET A 369 -4.26 18.28 11.92
N THR A 370 -3.47 19.03 12.68
CA THR A 370 -3.77 20.44 13.01
C THR A 370 -3.78 21.31 11.75
N VAL A 371 -2.75 21.17 10.93
CA VAL A 371 -2.61 21.89 9.65
C VAL A 371 -3.78 21.53 8.72
N LEU A 372 -4.14 20.27 8.61
CA LEU A 372 -5.26 19.82 7.80
C LEU A 372 -6.57 20.49 8.23
N VAL A 373 -6.89 20.52 9.53
CA VAL A 373 -8.10 21.14 10.05
C VAL A 373 -8.15 22.64 9.74
N ILE A 374 -7.02 23.34 9.87
CA ILE A 374 -6.92 24.78 9.57
C ILE A 374 -7.13 25.03 8.07
N LEU A 375 -6.65 24.15 7.21
CA LEU A 375 -6.66 24.36 5.75
C LEU A 375 -7.95 23.89 5.07
N ILE A 376 -8.83 23.14 5.74
CA ILE A 376 -10.14 22.73 5.19
C ILE A 376 -10.93 23.92 4.57
N PRO A 377 -11.13 25.04 5.27
CA PRO A 377 -11.93 26.16 4.71
C PRO A 377 -11.23 26.89 3.56
N MET A 378 -9.92 26.69 3.36
CA MET A 378 -9.14 27.34 2.31
C MET A 378 -9.15 26.58 0.97
N GLY A 379 -9.77 25.39 0.94
CA GLY A 379 -9.97 24.62 -0.28
C GLY A 379 -8.96 23.48 -0.50
N LEU A 380 -9.21 22.70 -1.56
CA LEU A 380 -8.45 21.46 -1.85
C LEU A 380 -6.96 21.72 -2.10
N GLU A 381 -6.63 22.80 -2.79
CA GLU A 381 -5.23 23.15 -3.08
C GLU A 381 -4.45 23.48 -1.79
N ALA A 382 -5.08 24.22 -0.87
CA ALA A 382 -4.48 24.53 0.41
C ALA A 382 -4.20 23.25 1.22
N ILE A 383 -5.11 22.29 1.20
CA ILE A 383 -4.91 20.97 1.83
C ILE A 383 -3.69 20.26 1.23
N CYS A 384 -3.50 20.30 -0.10
CA CYS A 384 -2.33 19.73 -0.73
C CYS A 384 -1.03 20.44 -0.31
N TRP A 385 -1.03 21.76 -0.14
CA TRP A 385 0.10 22.51 0.42
C TRP A 385 0.41 22.13 1.87
N GLY A 386 -0.61 21.83 2.65
CA GLY A 386 -0.44 21.37 4.04
C GLY A 386 0.25 20.02 4.20
N GLN A 387 0.51 19.29 3.12
CA GLN A 387 1.30 18.05 3.15
C GLN A 387 2.83 18.30 3.20
N MET A 388 3.28 19.52 2.92
CA MET A 388 4.68 19.92 3.05
C MET A 388 5.10 20.05 4.51
#